data_1729303a881557ea7130c6a55d6c51a1
#
_entry.id   1729303a881557ea7130c6a55d6c51a1
#
_cell.length_a   1.000
_cell.length_b   1.000
_cell.length_c   1.000
_cell.angle_alpha   90.00
_cell.angle_beta   90.00
_cell.angle_gamma   90.00
#
_symmetry.space_group_name_H-M   'P 1'
#
loop_
_entity.id
_entity.type
_entity.pdbx_description
1 polymer ?
#
loop_
_entity_poly.entity_id
_entity_poly.type
_entity_poly.pdbx_seq_one_letter_code
_entity_poly.pdbx_strand_id
1 'polypeptide(L)'
;FKEHIESLIFDTKAPPAKIKKQFIRNYTSYSTDTDIDFYIDIEDSKINAMIEKKDENGITELEKALNLISKISTNNMNYYNRDSVITNVNDPNKILKEFCEVKLQCYKDRREYQINSLNRDIENISVKMRFILEFISGEIQISKKKKSEIIEQLKARGYPVSPSENDYMYLLRMPIYNLTYEKIQELLEKKGNLEQDLAFLESTHPCEMWVNELDKLSPVKVKIMKKKAVFKK
;
A
#
# COMPACT_ATOMS: atom_id res chain seq x y z
N PHE A 1 -20.50 25.08 -11.38
CA PHE A 1 -21.73 24.28 -11.41
C PHE A 1 -22.96 25.13 -11.05
N LYS A 2 -22.92 25.91 -9.96
CA LYS A 2 -24.00 26.80 -9.52
C LYS A 2 -24.44 27.79 -10.60
N GLU A 3 -23.50 28.51 -11.19
CA GLU A 3 -23.76 29.44 -12.30
C GLU A 3 -24.40 28.75 -13.53
N HIS A 4 -24.01 27.51 -13.78
CA HIS A 4 -24.62 26.71 -14.85
C HIS A 4 -26.05 26.36 -14.55
N ILE A 5 -26.42 25.94 -13.33
CA ILE A 5 -27.80 25.68 -12.90
C ILE A 5 -28.60 26.97 -13.01
N GLU A 6 -28.10 28.09 -12.53
CA GLU A 6 -28.76 29.40 -12.61
C GLU A 6 -29.06 29.80 -14.06
N SER A 7 -28.18 29.47 -15.00
CA SER A 7 -28.44 29.72 -16.44
C SER A 7 -29.57 28.88 -17.05
N LEU A 8 -29.93 27.77 -16.40
CA LEU A 8 -30.98 26.85 -16.83
C LEU A 8 -32.33 27.10 -16.18
N ILE A 9 -32.43 28.06 -15.24
CA ILE A 9 -33.68 28.48 -14.60
C ILE A 9 -34.56 29.27 -15.60
N PHE A 10 -35.85 29.05 -15.54
CA PHE A 10 -36.83 29.71 -16.38
C PHE A 10 -36.81 31.22 -16.13
N ASP A 11 -36.38 31.99 -17.12
CA ASP A 11 -36.46 33.44 -17.13
C ASP A 11 -37.23 33.91 -18.36
N THR A 12 -38.41 34.47 -18.12
CA THR A 12 -39.33 34.99 -19.15
C THR A 12 -38.75 36.19 -19.91
N LYS A 13 -37.72 36.84 -19.37
CA LYS A 13 -37.06 38.02 -19.98
C LYS A 13 -35.84 37.63 -20.83
N ALA A 14 -35.46 36.36 -20.85
CA ALA A 14 -34.31 35.89 -21.61
C ALA A 14 -34.58 35.84 -23.13
N PRO A 15 -33.57 35.98 -23.98
CA PRO A 15 -33.74 35.87 -25.43
C PRO A 15 -34.23 34.47 -25.83
N PRO A 16 -35.04 34.34 -26.92
CA PRO A 16 -35.71 33.10 -27.32
C PRO A 16 -34.79 31.87 -27.47
N ALA A 17 -33.55 32.09 -27.84
CA ALA A 17 -32.53 31.02 -27.97
C ALA A 17 -32.10 30.43 -26.62
N LYS A 18 -32.14 31.21 -25.52
CA LYS A 18 -31.86 30.75 -24.15
C LYS A 18 -33.06 30.07 -23.51
N ILE A 19 -34.30 30.56 -23.78
CA ILE A 19 -35.56 30.03 -23.23
C ILE A 19 -35.72 28.54 -23.61
N LYS A 20 -35.32 28.13 -24.83
CA LYS A 20 -35.40 26.74 -25.28
C LYS A 20 -34.51 25.76 -24.50
N LYS A 21 -33.48 26.25 -23.80
CA LYS A 21 -32.58 25.44 -22.99
C LYS A 21 -32.96 25.43 -21.51
N GLN A 22 -33.89 26.27 -21.09
CA GLN A 22 -34.29 26.40 -19.70
C GLN A 22 -35.36 25.36 -19.36
N PHE A 23 -35.13 24.58 -18.33
CA PHE A 23 -36.02 23.51 -17.89
C PHE A 23 -36.15 23.39 -16.37
N ILE A 24 -35.36 24.16 -15.61
CA ILE A 24 -35.35 24.17 -14.14
C ILE A 24 -36.34 25.23 -13.64
N ARG A 25 -37.24 24.87 -12.70
CA ARG A 25 -38.13 25.81 -12.02
C ARG A 25 -37.42 26.56 -10.91
N ASN A 26 -36.76 25.81 -10.04
CA ASN A 26 -36.05 26.37 -8.91
C ASN A 26 -34.95 25.42 -8.45
N TYR A 27 -33.99 25.88 -7.63
CA TYR A 27 -33.02 25.03 -6.97
C TYR A 27 -32.72 25.54 -5.57
N THR A 28 -32.31 24.62 -4.68
CA THR A 28 -31.82 24.94 -3.35
C THR A 28 -30.48 24.20 -3.15
N SER A 29 -29.50 24.90 -2.61
CA SER A 29 -28.18 24.29 -2.30
C SER A 29 -28.08 24.06 -0.79
N TYR A 30 -27.83 22.84 -0.41
CA TYR A 30 -27.48 22.43 0.96
C TYR A 30 -26.02 22.04 1.08
N SER A 31 -25.19 22.48 0.12
CA SER A 31 -23.76 22.16 0.06
C SER A 31 -23.01 22.76 1.25
N THR A 32 -22.10 21.96 1.82
CA THR A 32 -21.15 22.36 2.84
C THR A 32 -19.74 22.40 2.24
N ASP A 33 -18.71 22.72 3.02
CA ASP A 33 -17.32 22.75 2.56
C ASP A 33 -16.82 21.37 2.10
N THR A 34 -17.41 20.29 2.62
CA THR A 34 -16.99 18.90 2.32
C THR A 34 -17.98 18.12 1.46
N ASP A 35 -19.24 18.48 1.47
CA ASP A 35 -20.31 17.76 0.77
C ASP A 35 -21.09 18.68 -0.17
N ILE A 36 -21.32 18.20 -1.40
CA ILE A 36 -22.08 18.90 -2.43
C ILE A 36 -23.48 18.31 -2.47
N ASP A 37 -24.49 19.13 -2.15
CA ASP A 37 -25.91 18.74 -2.17
C ASP A 37 -26.76 19.85 -2.80
N PHE A 38 -27.41 19.50 -3.92
CA PHE A 38 -28.33 20.38 -4.67
C PHE A 38 -29.68 19.71 -4.83
N TYR A 39 -30.72 20.41 -4.44
CA TYR A 39 -32.08 20.05 -4.74
C TYR A 39 -32.57 20.89 -5.93
N ILE A 40 -32.91 20.25 -7.04
CA ILE A 40 -33.30 20.90 -8.30
C ILE A 40 -34.73 20.51 -8.63
N ASP A 41 -35.62 21.50 -8.75
CA ASP A 41 -37.03 21.31 -9.12
C ASP A 41 -37.19 21.43 -10.64
N ILE A 42 -37.62 20.32 -11.26
CA ILE A 42 -37.85 20.22 -12.71
C ILE A 42 -39.23 19.62 -12.94
N GLU A 43 -39.89 19.99 -14.03
CA GLU A 43 -41.20 19.45 -14.43
C GLU A 43 -41.09 17.95 -14.78
N ASP A 44 -41.98 17.12 -14.18
CA ASP A 44 -41.93 15.64 -14.31
C ASP A 44 -41.99 15.17 -15.77
N SER A 45 -42.76 15.83 -16.62
CA SER A 45 -42.87 15.54 -18.05
C SER A 45 -41.52 15.69 -18.77
N LYS A 46 -40.76 16.73 -18.41
CA LYS A 46 -39.45 17.01 -18.99
C LYS A 46 -38.37 16.09 -18.47
N ILE A 47 -38.38 15.80 -17.16
CA ILE A 47 -37.43 14.85 -16.55
C ILE A 47 -37.52 13.48 -17.22
N ASN A 48 -38.73 12.92 -17.33
CA ASN A 48 -38.91 11.59 -17.90
C ASN A 48 -38.44 11.54 -19.37
N ALA A 49 -38.78 12.55 -20.16
CA ALA A 49 -38.34 12.63 -21.56
C ALA A 49 -36.81 12.73 -21.71
N MET A 50 -36.11 13.41 -20.76
CA MET A 50 -34.66 13.58 -20.78
C MET A 50 -33.92 12.33 -20.23
N ILE A 51 -34.54 11.57 -19.34
CA ILE A 51 -33.97 10.30 -18.81
C ILE A 51 -34.13 9.17 -19.83
N GLU A 52 -35.23 9.14 -20.59
CA GLU A 52 -35.46 8.11 -21.63
C GLU A 52 -34.48 8.24 -22.80
N LYS A 53 -34.08 9.46 -23.14
CA LYS A 53 -33.11 9.71 -24.20
C LYS A 53 -31.68 9.42 -23.72
N LYS A 54 -31.17 8.27 -24.10
CA LYS A 54 -29.79 7.84 -23.80
C LYS A 54 -28.96 7.84 -25.06
N ASP A 55 -27.72 8.23 -24.91
CA ASP A 55 -26.67 8.12 -25.93
C ASP A 55 -26.16 6.68 -26.07
N GLU A 56 -25.33 6.39 -27.08
CA GLU A 56 -24.66 5.11 -27.30
C GLU A 56 -23.86 4.64 -26.07
N ASN A 57 -23.37 5.56 -25.25
CA ASN A 57 -22.66 5.30 -24.02
C ASN A 57 -23.58 5.17 -22.78
N GLY A 58 -24.89 5.15 -22.95
CA GLY A 58 -25.87 5.05 -21.87
C GLY A 58 -26.06 6.33 -21.06
N ILE A 59 -25.48 7.45 -21.49
CA ILE A 59 -25.54 8.76 -20.83
C ILE A 59 -26.88 9.42 -21.17
N THR A 60 -27.60 9.89 -20.16
CA THR A 60 -28.91 10.56 -20.33
C THR A 60 -28.73 12.01 -20.81
N GLU A 61 -29.78 12.52 -21.51
CA GLU A 61 -29.79 13.94 -21.91
C GLU A 61 -29.83 14.88 -20.67
N LEU A 62 -30.41 14.44 -19.58
CA LEU A 62 -30.43 15.17 -18.31
C LEU A 62 -29.02 15.34 -17.72
N GLU A 63 -28.21 14.27 -17.70
CA GLU A 63 -26.82 14.34 -17.22
C GLU A 63 -25.96 15.28 -18.06
N LYS A 64 -26.18 15.29 -19.38
CA LYS A 64 -25.51 16.24 -20.29
C LYS A 64 -25.95 17.67 -20.04
N ALA A 65 -27.28 17.89 -19.91
CA ALA A 65 -27.83 19.22 -19.70
C ALA A 65 -27.39 19.83 -18.37
N LEU A 66 -27.31 19.04 -17.31
CA LEU A 66 -26.81 19.46 -16.00
C LEU A 66 -25.26 19.49 -15.91
N ASN A 67 -24.57 19.15 -16.99
CA ASN A 67 -23.08 19.12 -17.05
C ASN A 67 -22.45 18.24 -15.95
N LEU A 68 -23.09 17.10 -15.68
CA LEU A 68 -22.63 16.12 -14.65
C LEU A 68 -21.52 15.18 -15.18
N ILE A 69 -21.18 15.31 -16.46
CA ILE A 69 -20.23 14.43 -17.14
C ILE A 69 -18.95 15.18 -17.42
N SER A 70 -17.85 14.60 -16.96
CA SER A 70 -16.51 15.05 -17.32
C SER A 70 -15.85 14.07 -18.27
N LYS A 71 -15.28 14.56 -19.36
CA LYS A 71 -14.50 13.76 -20.32
C LYS A 71 -13.01 13.95 -20.01
N ILE A 72 -12.34 12.84 -19.71
CA ILE A 72 -10.88 12.82 -19.52
C ILE A 72 -10.27 12.22 -20.78
N SER A 73 -9.43 12.98 -21.47
CA SER A 73 -8.68 12.48 -22.63
C SER A 73 -7.46 11.68 -22.16
N THR A 74 -7.26 10.51 -22.73
CA THR A 74 -6.09 9.65 -22.48
C THR A 74 -4.97 9.86 -23.51
N ASN A 75 -5.12 10.80 -24.44
CA ASN A 75 -4.14 11.03 -25.53
C ASN A 75 -2.82 11.63 -25.06
N ASN A 76 -2.80 12.27 -23.89
CA ASN A 76 -1.62 12.97 -23.36
C ASN A 76 -1.19 12.37 -22.00
N MET A 77 -1.16 11.04 -21.92
CA MET A 77 -0.63 10.35 -20.73
C MET A 77 0.88 10.20 -20.86
N ASN A 78 1.62 11.07 -20.20
CA ASN A 78 3.07 11.00 -20.10
C ASN A 78 3.45 10.49 -18.71
N TYR A 79 4.37 9.52 -18.65
CA TYR A 79 4.88 8.99 -17.39
C TYR A 79 6.37 8.63 -17.51
N TYR A 80 7.03 8.45 -16.40
CA TYR A 80 8.39 7.91 -16.37
C TYR A 80 8.34 6.38 -16.41
N ASN A 81 8.97 5.80 -17.42
CA ASN A 81 9.14 4.36 -17.52
C ASN A 81 10.18 3.84 -16.52
N ARG A 82 10.44 2.54 -16.54
CA ARG A 82 11.45 1.87 -15.70
C ARG A 82 12.84 2.53 -15.77
N ASP A 83 13.21 3.05 -16.94
CA ASP A 83 14.52 3.63 -17.20
C ASP A 83 14.55 5.15 -16.92
N SER A 84 13.53 5.68 -16.25
CA SER A 84 13.36 7.12 -15.94
C SER A 84 13.27 8.00 -17.19
N VAL A 85 12.85 7.44 -18.32
CA VAL A 85 12.60 8.16 -19.57
C VAL A 85 11.14 8.53 -19.67
N ILE A 86 10.83 9.76 -20.07
CA ILE A 86 9.45 10.20 -20.30
C ILE A 86 8.90 9.49 -21.53
N THR A 87 7.83 8.73 -21.33
CA THR A 87 7.18 7.96 -22.37
C THR A 87 5.71 8.35 -22.46
N ASN A 88 5.21 8.53 -23.69
CA ASN A 88 3.79 8.76 -23.96
C ASN A 88 3.08 7.42 -24.22
N VAL A 89 1.98 7.17 -23.55
CA VAL A 89 1.18 5.95 -23.73
C VAL A 89 -0.29 6.30 -23.78
N ASN A 90 -0.97 5.85 -24.82
CA ASN A 90 -2.40 6.11 -25.03
C ASN A 90 -3.32 5.05 -24.37
N ASP A 91 -2.74 3.94 -23.88
CA ASP A 91 -3.49 2.85 -23.28
C ASP A 91 -3.05 2.64 -21.81
N PRO A 92 -3.94 2.88 -20.83
CA PRO A 92 -3.66 2.66 -19.41
C PRO A 92 -3.20 1.22 -19.10
N ASN A 93 -3.67 0.24 -19.87
CA ASN A 93 -3.28 -1.16 -19.65
C ASN A 93 -1.79 -1.42 -19.91
N LYS A 94 -1.16 -0.65 -20.80
CA LYS A 94 0.28 -0.77 -21.04
C LYS A 94 1.08 -0.31 -19.82
N ILE A 95 0.65 0.80 -19.20
CA ILE A 95 1.27 1.30 -17.96
C ILE A 95 1.14 0.26 -16.84
N LEU A 96 -0.05 -0.34 -16.69
CA LEU A 96 -0.29 -1.38 -15.68
C LEU A 96 0.60 -2.62 -15.91
N LYS A 97 0.75 -3.06 -17.16
CA LYS A 97 1.61 -4.22 -17.48
C LYS A 97 3.07 -3.95 -17.09
N GLU A 98 3.61 -2.82 -17.52
CA GLU A 98 4.99 -2.43 -17.18
C GLU A 98 5.17 -2.29 -15.66
N PHE A 99 4.21 -1.65 -14.98
CA PHE A 99 4.21 -1.58 -13.52
C PHE A 99 4.20 -2.96 -12.87
N CYS A 100 3.38 -3.89 -13.37
CA CYS A 100 3.30 -5.25 -12.81
C CYS A 100 4.64 -5.99 -12.93
N GLU A 101 5.36 -5.84 -14.05
CA GLU A 101 6.68 -6.45 -14.24
C GLU A 101 7.70 -5.91 -13.24
N VAL A 102 7.78 -4.59 -13.10
CA VAL A 102 8.68 -3.95 -12.14
C VAL A 102 8.31 -4.34 -10.71
N LYS A 103 7.02 -4.33 -10.38
CA LYS A 103 6.52 -4.68 -9.05
C LYS A 103 6.84 -6.14 -8.68
N LEU A 104 6.65 -7.06 -9.62
CA LEU A 104 6.98 -8.47 -9.41
C LEU A 104 8.48 -8.66 -9.14
N GLN A 105 9.34 -7.94 -9.85
CA GLN A 105 10.78 -7.98 -9.57
C GLN A 105 11.08 -7.48 -8.16
N CYS A 106 10.47 -6.37 -7.73
CA CYS A 106 10.64 -5.86 -6.37
C CYS A 106 10.20 -6.88 -5.30
N TYR A 107 9.14 -7.69 -5.56
CA TYR A 107 8.74 -8.74 -4.62
C TYR A 107 9.75 -9.89 -4.56
N LYS A 108 10.40 -10.25 -5.69
CA LYS A 108 11.49 -11.23 -5.70
C LYS A 108 12.67 -10.75 -4.87
N ASP A 109 13.11 -9.52 -5.11
CA ASP A 109 14.25 -8.90 -4.39
C ASP A 109 13.94 -8.76 -2.89
N ARG A 110 12.70 -8.34 -2.56
CA ARG A 110 12.24 -8.25 -1.16
C ARG A 110 12.26 -9.61 -0.46
N ARG A 111 11.75 -10.65 -1.13
CA ARG A 111 11.74 -12.02 -0.58
C ARG A 111 13.17 -12.50 -0.30
N GLU A 112 14.07 -12.33 -1.25
CA GLU A 112 15.48 -12.69 -1.10
C GLU A 112 16.15 -11.94 0.05
N TYR A 113 15.93 -10.63 0.14
CA TYR A 113 16.42 -9.82 1.26
C TYR A 113 15.89 -10.31 2.61
N GLN A 114 14.60 -10.61 2.71
CA GLN A 114 13.97 -11.09 3.94
C GLN A 114 14.53 -12.47 4.35
N ILE A 115 14.70 -13.41 3.41
CA ILE A 115 15.34 -14.72 3.65
C ILE A 115 16.75 -14.53 4.18
N ASN A 116 17.55 -13.70 3.54
CA ASN A 116 18.92 -13.43 3.97
C ASN A 116 18.99 -12.78 5.36
N SER A 117 18.03 -11.88 5.67
CA SER A 117 17.94 -11.27 6.99
C SER A 117 17.59 -12.28 8.07
N LEU A 118 16.57 -13.13 7.84
CA LEU A 118 16.16 -14.18 8.78
C LEU A 118 17.30 -15.19 9.03
N ASN A 119 18.00 -15.61 7.99
CA ASN A 119 19.14 -16.50 8.14
C ASN A 119 20.25 -15.90 9.03
N ARG A 120 20.57 -14.62 8.83
CA ARG A 120 21.53 -13.90 9.69
C ARG A 120 21.06 -13.81 11.14
N ASP A 121 19.78 -13.57 11.36
CA ASP A 121 19.22 -13.48 12.71
C ASP A 121 19.23 -14.84 13.42
N ILE A 122 18.89 -15.93 12.72
CA ILE A 122 18.97 -17.31 13.22
C ILE A 122 20.43 -17.67 13.56
N GLU A 123 21.38 -17.32 12.69
CA GLU A 123 22.79 -17.55 12.92
C GLU A 123 23.28 -16.77 14.16
N ASN A 124 22.95 -15.49 14.27
CA ASN A 124 23.30 -14.65 15.41
C ASN A 124 22.75 -15.21 16.74
N ILE A 125 21.50 -15.69 16.74
CA ILE A 125 20.89 -16.32 17.91
C ILE A 125 21.61 -17.61 18.25
N SER A 126 21.93 -18.46 17.26
CA SER A 126 22.64 -19.73 17.47
C SER A 126 24.04 -19.51 18.04
N VAL A 127 24.74 -18.50 17.56
CA VAL A 127 26.04 -18.11 18.09
C VAL A 127 25.96 -17.62 19.54
N LYS A 128 24.95 -16.81 19.87
CA LYS A 128 24.72 -16.35 21.26
C LYS A 128 24.38 -17.50 22.19
N MET A 129 23.53 -18.44 21.76
CA MET A 129 23.18 -19.62 22.55
C MET A 129 24.41 -20.49 22.81
N ARG A 130 25.22 -20.74 21.80
CA ARG A 130 26.47 -21.49 21.94
C ARG A 130 27.41 -20.80 22.93
N PHE A 131 27.58 -19.50 22.86
CA PHE A 131 28.39 -18.71 23.80
C PHE A 131 27.89 -18.84 25.24
N ILE A 132 26.59 -18.76 25.49
CA ILE A 132 26.03 -18.90 26.83
C ILE A 132 26.23 -20.33 27.35
N LEU A 133 26.02 -21.36 26.52
CA LEU A 133 26.29 -22.75 26.91
C LEU A 133 27.73 -23.00 27.27
N GLU A 134 28.69 -22.57 26.45
CA GLU A 134 30.11 -22.74 26.69
C GLU A 134 30.61 -21.90 27.91
N PHE A 135 29.92 -20.80 28.21
CA PHE A 135 30.17 -20.04 29.42
C PHE A 135 29.68 -20.78 30.68
N ILE A 136 28.43 -21.31 30.66
CA ILE A 136 27.83 -22.06 31.79
C ILE A 136 28.62 -23.36 32.07
N SER A 137 29.06 -24.06 31.01
CA SER A 137 29.89 -25.29 31.15
C SER A 137 31.29 -24.99 31.66
N GLY A 138 31.70 -23.72 31.74
CA GLY A 138 33.05 -23.34 32.21
C GLY A 138 34.15 -23.47 31.15
N GLU A 139 33.79 -23.78 29.91
CA GLU A 139 34.73 -23.90 28.80
C GLU A 139 35.30 -22.54 28.36
N ILE A 140 34.46 -21.45 28.47
CA ILE A 140 34.90 -20.09 28.30
C ILE A 140 35.01 -19.44 29.67
N GLN A 141 36.22 -19.06 30.04
CA GLN A 141 36.49 -18.36 31.29
C GLN A 141 36.78 -16.89 31.01
N ILE A 142 35.89 -16.02 31.52
CA ILE A 142 35.99 -14.56 31.36
C ILE A 142 36.64 -13.95 32.62
N SER A 143 36.42 -14.57 33.79
CA SER A 143 36.90 -14.09 35.09
C SER A 143 38.43 -14.04 35.15
N LYS A 144 38.99 -12.92 35.61
CA LYS A 144 40.42 -12.71 35.83
C LYS A 144 41.32 -12.79 34.58
N LYS A 145 40.73 -12.74 33.35
CA LYS A 145 41.50 -12.72 32.09
C LYS A 145 41.49 -11.34 31.45
N LYS A 146 42.56 -11.03 30.72
CA LYS A 146 42.61 -9.81 29.91
C LYS A 146 41.71 -9.94 28.68
N LYS A 147 41.20 -8.77 28.20
CA LYS A 147 40.33 -8.73 27.00
C LYS A 147 40.99 -9.43 25.79
N SER A 148 42.29 -9.26 25.60
CA SER A 148 43.05 -9.92 24.52
C SER A 148 43.00 -11.45 24.58
N GLU A 149 43.16 -12.02 25.78
CA GLU A 149 43.12 -13.47 26.00
C GLU A 149 41.72 -14.06 25.73
N ILE A 150 40.66 -13.30 26.07
CA ILE A 150 39.28 -13.71 25.80
C ILE A 150 39.00 -13.69 24.28
N ILE A 151 39.47 -12.66 23.59
CA ILE A 151 39.33 -12.56 22.13
C ILE A 151 40.06 -13.72 21.44
N GLU A 152 41.29 -14.08 21.89
CA GLU A 152 42.02 -15.23 21.37
C GLU A 152 41.28 -16.55 21.59
N GLN A 153 40.65 -16.73 22.75
CA GLN A 153 39.83 -17.93 23.04
C GLN A 153 38.61 -18.02 22.08
N LEU A 154 37.89 -16.90 21.85
CA LEU A 154 36.76 -16.86 20.94
C LEU A 154 37.20 -17.14 19.50
N LYS A 155 38.36 -16.60 19.09
CA LYS A 155 38.94 -16.84 17.77
C LYS A 155 39.35 -18.29 17.59
N ALA A 156 40.03 -18.89 18.58
CA ALA A 156 40.43 -20.30 18.55
C ALA A 156 39.26 -21.27 18.47
N ARG A 157 38.07 -20.88 19.02
CA ARG A 157 36.84 -21.66 18.98
C ARG A 157 35.99 -21.41 17.73
N GLY A 158 36.44 -20.55 16.82
CA GLY A 158 35.76 -20.28 15.54
C GLY A 158 34.49 -19.46 15.66
N TYR A 159 34.39 -18.56 16.64
CA TYR A 159 33.27 -17.62 16.70
C TYR A 159 33.34 -16.61 15.56
N PRO A 160 32.22 -16.29 14.91
CA PRO A 160 32.21 -15.29 13.86
C PRO A 160 32.45 -13.89 14.43
N VAL A 161 33.20 -13.09 13.69
CA VAL A 161 33.41 -11.67 13.99
C VAL A 161 32.22 -10.87 13.54
N SER A 162 31.77 -9.88 14.33
CA SER A 162 30.68 -9.00 13.92
C SER A 162 31.08 -8.20 12.67
N PRO A 163 30.27 -8.23 11.59
CA PRO A 163 30.56 -7.46 10.38
C PRO A 163 30.61 -5.96 10.60
N SER A 164 29.86 -5.44 11.59
CA SER A 164 29.72 -4.02 11.88
C SER A 164 30.85 -3.45 12.74
N GLU A 165 31.35 -4.22 13.73
CA GLU A 165 32.35 -3.74 14.68
C GLU A 165 33.75 -4.37 14.44
N ASN A 166 33.85 -5.37 13.57
CA ASN A 166 35.05 -6.18 13.33
C ASN A 166 35.69 -6.70 14.63
N ASP A 167 34.87 -6.98 15.65
CA ASP A 167 35.24 -7.43 16.98
C ASP A 167 34.17 -8.40 17.52
N TYR A 168 34.50 -9.08 18.65
CA TYR A 168 33.60 -9.99 19.40
C TYR A 168 32.77 -9.26 20.47
N MET A 169 32.70 -7.93 20.44
CA MET A 169 32.00 -7.12 21.47
C MET A 169 30.53 -7.42 21.57
N TYR A 170 29.86 -7.87 20.50
CA TYR A 170 28.46 -8.28 20.52
C TYR A 170 28.18 -9.46 21.47
N LEU A 171 29.17 -10.29 21.79
CA LEU A 171 29.10 -11.35 22.80
C LEU A 171 29.53 -10.82 24.19
N LEU A 172 30.60 -10.04 24.24
CA LEU A 172 31.21 -9.58 25.51
C LEU A 172 30.39 -8.47 26.20
N ARG A 173 29.58 -7.71 25.45
CA ARG A 173 28.64 -6.71 26.02
C ARG A 173 27.38 -7.34 26.60
N MET A 174 27.23 -8.65 26.53
CA MET A 174 26.03 -9.31 27.06
C MET A 174 26.01 -9.21 28.58
N PRO A 175 24.92 -8.71 29.18
CA PRO A 175 24.78 -8.61 30.63
C PRO A 175 24.87 -9.99 31.30
N ILE A 176 25.50 -10.06 32.47
CA ILE A 176 25.72 -11.32 33.19
C ILE A 176 24.43 -12.07 33.50
N TYR A 177 23.35 -11.35 33.77
CA TYR A 177 22.03 -11.96 34.05
C TYR A 177 21.40 -12.64 32.82
N ASN A 178 21.95 -12.42 31.63
CA ASN A 178 21.55 -13.13 30.40
C ASN A 178 22.32 -14.44 30.18
N LEU A 179 23.30 -14.75 31.03
CA LEU A 179 24.11 -15.96 30.95
C LEU A 179 23.45 -17.06 31.80
N THR A 180 22.20 -17.39 31.54
CA THR A 180 21.38 -18.33 32.31
C THR A 180 20.69 -19.35 31.39
N TYR A 181 20.24 -20.46 31.97
CA TYR A 181 19.48 -21.47 31.23
C TYR A 181 18.12 -20.95 30.75
N GLU A 182 17.47 -20.08 31.52
CA GLU A 182 16.21 -19.44 31.13
C GLU A 182 16.38 -18.63 29.87
N LYS A 183 17.51 -17.92 29.74
CA LYS A 183 17.81 -17.15 28.53
C LYS A 183 18.04 -18.03 27.30
N ILE A 184 18.62 -19.21 27.49
CA ILE A 184 18.78 -20.17 26.41
C ILE A 184 17.41 -20.64 25.92
N GLN A 185 16.46 -20.94 26.83
CA GLN A 185 15.12 -21.35 26.45
C GLN A 185 14.40 -20.25 25.67
N GLU A 186 14.45 -18.98 26.15
CA GLU A 186 13.88 -17.84 25.43
C GLU A 186 14.47 -17.69 24.01
N LEU A 187 15.78 -17.82 23.87
CA LEU A 187 16.45 -17.76 22.58
C LEU A 187 16.09 -18.93 21.67
N LEU A 188 15.85 -20.10 22.24
CA LEU A 188 15.44 -21.30 21.50
C LEU A 188 14.03 -21.15 20.95
N GLU A 189 13.09 -20.64 21.75
CA GLU A 189 11.74 -20.33 21.28
C GLU A 189 11.78 -19.25 20.18
N LYS A 190 12.57 -18.19 20.37
CA LYS A 190 12.74 -17.15 19.36
C LYS A 190 13.33 -17.70 18.07
N LYS A 191 14.32 -18.57 18.16
CA LYS A 191 14.90 -19.24 17.00
C LYS A 191 13.87 -20.08 16.27
N GLY A 192 13.07 -20.88 16.99
CA GLY A 192 11.99 -21.70 16.42
C GLY A 192 10.95 -20.86 15.65
N ASN A 193 10.57 -19.70 16.18
CA ASN A 193 9.64 -18.80 15.50
C ASN A 193 10.26 -18.24 14.20
N LEU A 194 11.53 -17.82 14.22
CA LEU A 194 12.22 -17.34 13.02
C LEU A 194 12.41 -18.44 11.97
N GLU A 195 12.67 -19.68 12.38
CA GLU A 195 12.74 -20.82 11.47
C GLU A 195 11.40 -21.14 10.82
N GLN A 196 10.28 -20.98 11.54
CA GLN A 196 8.94 -21.10 10.97
C GLN A 196 8.65 -19.98 9.97
N ASP A 197 9.00 -18.72 10.29
CA ASP A 197 8.85 -17.59 9.39
C ASP A 197 9.71 -17.77 8.13
N LEU A 198 10.91 -18.29 8.27
CA LEU A 198 11.80 -18.60 7.14
C LEU A 198 11.18 -19.67 6.24
N ALA A 199 10.72 -20.79 6.81
CA ALA A 199 10.09 -21.88 6.06
C ALA A 199 8.82 -21.40 5.33
N PHE A 200 8.01 -20.57 5.99
CA PHE A 200 6.84 -19.94 5.35
C PHE A 200 7.25 -19.06 4.16
N LEU A 201 8.27 -18.23 4.33
CA LEU A 201 8.73 -17.32 3.28
C LEU A 201 9.38 -18.07 2.11
N GLU A 202 10.11 -19.16 2.39
CA GLU A 202 10.70 -20.05 1.37
C GLU A 202 9.65 -20.82 0.58
N SER A 203 8.53 -21.19 1.21
CA SER A 203 7.43 -21.88 0.52
C SER A 203 6.53 -20.94 -0.27
N THR A 204 6.48 -19.65 0.10
CA THR A 204 5.57 -18.68 -0.51
C THR A 204 6.15 -18.10 -1.81
N HIS A 205 5.41 -18.18 -2.91
CA HIS A 205 5.82 -17.59 -4.19
C HIS A 205 5.67 -16.06 -4.16
N PRO A 206 6.57 -15.27 -4.79
CA PRO A 206 6.47 -13.79 -4.82
C PRO A 206 5.13 -13.27 -5.33
N CYS A 207 4.49 -13.95 -6.28
CA CYS A 207 3.15 -13.58 -6.76
C CYS A 207 2.09 -13.74 -5.68
N GLU A 208 2.16 -14.78 -4.85
CA GLU A 208 1.22 -15.00 -3.75
C GLU A 208 1.36 -13.94 -2.65
N MET A 209 2.59 -13.52 -2.37
CA MET A 209 2.83 -12.40 -1.46
C MET A 209 2.11 -11.14 -1.94
N TRP A 210 2.18 -10.86 -3.25
CA TRP A 210 1.51 -9.70 -3.83
C TRP A 210 -0.01 -9.84 -3.83
N VAL A 211 -0.55 -10.99 -4.21
CA VAL A 211 -2.00 -11.26 -4.20
C VAL A 211 -2.56 -11.09 -2.80
N ASN A 212 -1.91 -11.65 -1.78
CA ASN A 212 -2.34 -11.53 -0.39
C ASN A 212 -2.36 -10.07 0.11
N GLU A 213 -1.46 -9.22 -0.38
CA GLU A 213 -1.47 -7.79 -0.06
C GLU A 213 -2.59 -7.05 -0.82
N LEU A 214 -2.89 -7.43 -2.07
CA LEU A 214 -3.99 -6.87 -2.85
C LEU A 214 -5.36 -7.24 -2.28
N ASP A 215 -5.52 -8.44 -1.77
CA ASP A 215 -6.77 -8.90 -1.13
C ASP A 215 -7.12 -8.07 0.10
N LYS A 216 -6.12 -7.61 0.85
CA LYS A 216 -6.32 -6.69 1.98
C LYS A 216 -6.86 -5.32 1.55
N LEU A 217 -6.64 -4.89 0.31
CA LEU A 217 -7.14 -3.63 -0.25
C LEU A 217 -8.58 -3.73 -0.77
N SER A 218 -9.06 -4.95 -1.08
CA SER A 218 -10.39 -5.20 -1.63
C SER A 218 -11.56 -4.61 -0.81
N PRO A 219 -11.56 -4.65 0.55
CA PRO A 219 -12.64 -4.07 1.36
C PRO A 219 -12.75 -2.54 1.26
N VAL A 220 -11.67 -1.84 0.94
CA VAL A 220 -11.62 -0.38 0.91
C VAL A 220 -12.37 0.18 -0.31
N LYS A 221 -12.36 -0.51 -1.45
CA LYS A 221 -13.05 -0.09 -2.69
C LYS A 221 -14.58 -0.02 -2.56
N VAL A 222 -15.20 -0.84 -1.71
CA VAL A 222 -16.66 -0.90 -1.57
C VAL A 222 -17.25 0.33 -0.88
N LYS A 223 -16.48 1.07 -0.08
CA LYS A 223 -16.95 2.27 0.63
C LYS A 223 -17.02 3.52 -0.25
N ILE A 224 -16.20 3.62 -1.29
CA ILE A 224 -16.11 4.82 -2.14
C ILE A 224 -17.22 4.87 -3.21
N MET A 225 -17.77 3.72 -3.64
CA MET A 225 -18.73 3.65 -4.74
C MET A 225 -20.23 3.73 -4.34
N LYS A 226 -20.59 3.94 -3.07
CA LYS A 226 -21.98 3.88 -2.60
C LYS A 226 -22.74 5.20 -2.50
N LYS A 227 -22.17 6.34 -2.89
CA LYS A 227 -22.98 7.58 -3.06
C LYS A 227 -23.61 7.60 -4.47
N LYS A 228 -24.65 6.79 -4.69
CA LYS A 228 -25.52 6.95 -5.88
C LYS A 228 -26.40 8.18 -5.68
N ALA A 229 -26.51 9.01 -6.72
CA ALA A 229 -27.54 10.05 -6.78
C ALA A 229 -28.92 9.40 -6.55
N VAL A 230 -29.61 9.82 -5.50
CA VAL A 230 -30.97 9.35 -5.22
C VAL A 230 -31.91 10.38 -5.83
N PHE A 231 -32.51 10.01 -6.96
CA PHE A 231 -33.66 10.74 -7.49
C PHE A 231 -34.88 10.38 -6.65
N LYS A 232 -35.33 11.30 -5.80
CA LYS A 232 -36.66 11.18 -5.16
C LYS A 232 -37.72 11.62 -6.16
N LYS A 233 -38.65 10.72 -6.45
CA LYS A 233 -39.89 11.03 -7.18
C LYS A 233 -40.77 11.95 -6.36
#